data_2ec5ee3b02f452f7bcee1b8da5b27f0e
#
_entry.id   2ec5ee3b02f452f7bcee1b8da5b27f0e
#
_cell.length_a   1.000
_cell.length_b   1.000
_cell.length_c   1.000
_cell.angle_alpha   90.00
_cell.angle_beta   90.00
_cell.angle_gamma   90.00
#
_symmetry.space_group_name_H-M   'P 1'
#
loop_
_entity.id
_entity.type
_entity.pdbx_description
1 polymer ?
#
loop_
_entity_poly.entity_id
_entity_poly.type
_entity_poly.pdbx_seq_one_letter_code
_entity_poly.pdbx_strand_id
1 'polypeptide(L)'
;MKGPTPRRLRQYVAKCLGLESYLESPGDGRSQARIPARVLVWALLVGQLLRRYSFAGIEALVRSSARPALGVSRRFGDDSLSYFTERLDPTITRRAAATAVRRAKRNKAFQNARFIGLALDGTGAGRCRERRCRLCRPFRNPEKEVVGYRHQLAMISVVGTGLALPFDVEPYGPGDSESAAGQRLLRRAVGHLGPRFADYVVVDAEFARAPFLHAAGALSLHVVARLKDHLPELFGAAQQRFRGQPPHQVFCQGRDRVEIWDADDFDPWSTLDWETVRVVFYRQHKPHGEVVEAYWLTDFPASQVSSRTLFRLAKSRWEIENQGFNDAKNRYGFEHVCHHQPNSLLLGWLLIALALTIERLYRLRYLHRGTHPLYEAIALCQLLWLSLSRPDADDTS
;
A
#
# COMPACT_ATOMS: atom_id res chain seq x y z
N MET A 1 -30.01 4.69 -7.27
CA MET A 1 -29.14 4.88 -6.10
C MET A 1 -28.62 6.32 -6.12
N LYS A 2 -28.82 7.10 -5.05
CA LYS A 2 -28.30 8.47 -4.97
C LYS A 2 -26.77 8.43 -5.01
N GLY A 3 -26.10 9.31 -5.75
CA GLY A 3 -24.64 9.33 -5.95
C GLY A 3 -23.80 9.54 -4.66
N PRO A 4 -22.47 9.39 -4.71
CA PRO A 4 -21.62 9.65 -3.58
C PRO A 4 -21.60 11.14 -3.21
N THR A 5 -21.75 11.44 -1.92
CA THR A 5 -21.56 12.77 -1.35
C THR A 5 -20.55 12.66 -0.20
N PRO A 6 -19.87 13.76 0.22
CA PRO A 6 -18.95 13.71 1.36
C PRO A 6 -19.63 13.22 2.63
N ARG A 7 -20.90 13.55 2.88
CA ARG A 7 -21.68 13.08 4.03
C ARG A 7 -21.87 11.54 3.99
N ARG A 8 -22.27 10.98 2.85
CA ARG A 8 -22.42 9.52 2.68
C ARG A 8 -21.08 8.80 2.77
N LEU A 9 -20.04 9.39 2.21
CA LEU A 9 -18.68 8.86 2.33
C LEU A 9 -18.22 8.83 3.79
N ARG A 10 -18.47 9.89 4.57
CA ARG A 10 -18.17 9.92 6.01
C ARG A 10 -18.93 8.84 6.77
N GLN A 11 -20.21 8.64 6.47
CA GLN A 11 -21.02 7.56 7.07
C GLN A 11 -20.48 6.18 6.72
N TYR A 12 -20.05 5.98 5.47
CA TYR A 12 -19.41 4.74 5.05
C TYR A 12 -18.10 4.48 5.80
N VAL A 13 -17.25 5.48 5.88
CA VAL A 13 -15.96 5.40 6.60
C VAL A 13 -16.21 5.08 8.08
N ALA A 14 -17.13 5.80 8.73
CA ALA A 14 -17.45 5.59 10.13
C ALA A 14 -18.05 4.19 10.38
N LYS A 15 -19.15 3.87 9.71
CA LYS A 15 -19.97 2.68 10.02
C LYS A 15 -19.49 1.40 9.32
N CYS A 16 -19.26 1.46 8.01
CA CYS A 16 -18.90 0.25 7.25
C CYS A 16 -17.44 -0.14 7.45
N LEU A 17 -16.53 0.82 7.50
CA LEU A 17 -15.11 0.58 7.75
C LEU A 17 -14.75 0.58 9.25
N GLY A 18 -15.68 0.97 10.13
CA GLY A 18 -15.50 0.94 11.58
C GLY A 18 -14.52 1.99 12.10
N LEU A 19 -14.44 3.15 11.41
CA LEU A 19 -13.50 4.23 11.74
C LEU A 19 -14.15 5.38 12.55
N GLU A 20 -15.32 5.17 13.14
CA GLU A 20 -16.02 6.20 13.89
C GLU A 20 -15.16 6.75 15.05
N SER A 21 -14.58 5.86 15.85
CA SER A 21 -13.70 6.25 16.95
C SER A 21 -12.48 7.05 16.49
N TYR A 22 -11.89 6.65 15.35
CA TYR A 22 -10.77 7.39 14.75
C TYR A 22 -11.19 8.78 14.28
N LEU A 23 -12.33 8.91 13.64
CA LEU A 23 -12.83 10.21 13.17
C LEU A 23 -13.17 11.17 14.32
N GLU A 24 -13.64 10.65 15.43
CA GLU A 24 -14.00 11.48 16.61
C GLU A 24 -12.78 11.77 17.51
N SER A 25 -11.86 10.79 17.65
CA SER A 25 -10.68 10.88 18.52
C SER A 25 -9.42 10.32 17.84
N PRO A 26 -8.80 11.09 16.92
CA PRO A 26 -7.67 10.61 16.11
C PRO A 26 -6.31 10.57 16.83
N GLY A 27 -6.23 10.87 18.11
CA GLY A 27 -4.97 10.91 18.87
C GLY A 27 -4.30 12.29 18.84
N ASP A 28 -5.05 13.32 19.12
CA ASP A 28 -4.60 14.71 19.11
C ASP A 28 -3.73 15.05 20.33
N GLY A 29 -2.46 15.36 20.12
CA GLY A 29 -1.53 15.79 21.15
C GLY A 29 -1.40 17.30 21.32
N ARG A 30 -2.31 18.10 20.73
CA ARG A 30 -2.27 19.56 20.88
C ARG A 30 -2.81 19.99 22.26
N SER A 31 -2.09 20.91 22.90
CA SER A 31 -2.62 21.65 24.05
C SER A 31 -3.52 22.81 23.54
N GLN A 32 -4.60 23.09 24.24
CA GLN A 32 -5.51 24.23 23.96
C GLN A 32 -6.06 24.26 22.52
N ALA A 33 -6.48 23.11 22.00
CA ALA A 33 -6.99 22.96 20.63
C ALA A 33 -8.30 23.79 20.43
N ARG A 34 -8.23 24.88 19.69
CA ARG A 34 -9.41 25.71 19.34
C ARG A 34 -10.31 25.05 18.30
N ILE A 35 -9.74 24.24 17.43
CA ILE A 35 -10.45 23.50 16.37
C ILE A 35 -10.45 22.03 16.77
N PRO A 36 -11.63 21.38 16.88
CA PRO A 36 -11.72 19.99 17.26
C PRO A 36 -10.95 19.06 16.28
N ALA A 37 -10.24 18.08 16.82
CA ALA A 37 -9.45 17.13 16.04
C ALA A 37 -10.27 16.42 14.94
N ARG A 38 -11.53 16.05 15.25
CA ARG A 38 -12.46 15.43 14.30
C ARG A 38 -12.71 16.27 13.03
N VAL A 39 -12.63 17.60 13.14
CA VAL A 39 -12.81 18.51 12.00
C VAL A 39 -11.58 18.46 11.10
N LEU A 40 -10.38 18.49 11.69
CA LEU A 40 -9.12 18.50 10.95
C LEU A 40 -8.83 17.15 10.30
N VAL A 41 -9.01 16.04 11.02
CA VAL A 41 -8.78 14.69 10.44
C VAL A 41 -9.75 14.40 9.29
N TRP A 42 -11.02 14.80 9.43
CA TRP A 42 -11.96 14.62 8.33
C TRP A 42 -11.62 15.52 7.13
N ALA A 43 -11.24 16.79 7.37
CA ALA A 43 -10.81 17.69 6.30
C ALA A 43 -9.56 17.16 5.55
N LEU A 44 -8.59 16.60 6.27
CA LEU A 44 -7.42 15.94 5.67
C LEU A 44 -7.85 14.74 4.81
N LEU A 45 -8.69 13.85 5.31
CA LEU A 45 -9.16 12.67 4.56
C LEU A 45 -9.98 13.04 3.33
N VAL A 46 -10.97 13.93 3.46
CA VAL A 46 -11.79 14.34 2.32
C VAL A 46 -10.97 15.17 1.32
N GLY A 47 -10.01 15.95 1.79
CA GLY A 47 -9.05 16.65 0.93
C GLY A 47 -8.26 15.67 0.06
N GLN A 48 -7.72 14.59 0.64
CA GLN A 48 -7.04 13.55 -0.12
C GLN A 48 -7.96 12.91 -1.18
N LEU A 49 -9.19 12.56 -0.81
CA LEU A 49 -10.16 11.96 -1.72
C LEU A 49 -10.61 12.90 -2.85
N LEU A 50 -10.56 14.22 -2.61
CA LEU A 50 -10.79 15.27 -3.61
C LEU A 50 -9.51 15.69 -4.36
N ARG A 51 -8.39 15.00 -4.15
CA ARG A 51 -7.08 15.31 -4.77
C ARG A 51 -6.56 16.71 -4.39
N ARG A 52 -6.92 17.20 -3.21
CA ARG A 52 -6.38 18.42 -2.61
C ARG A 52 -5.43 18.05 -1.48
N TYR A 53 -4.22 17.67 -1.85
CA TYR A 53 -3.24 17.08 -0.94
C TYR A 53 -2.35 18.09 -0.22
N SER A 54 -2.28 19.36 -0.67
CA SER A 54 -1.56 20.41 0.06
C SER A 54 -2.40 21.03 1.16
N PHE A 55 -1.77 21.48 2.24
CA PHE A 55 -2.48 22.17 3.33
C PHE A 55 -3.19 23.42 2.83
N ALA A 56 -2.54 24.23 1.98
CA ALA A 56 -3.16 25.38 1.34
C ALA A 56 -4.37 25.00 0.46
N GLY A 57 -4.29 23.86 -0.28
CA GLY A 57 -5.42 23.36 -1.06
C GLY A 57 -6.60 22.92 -0.22
N ILE A 58 -6.35 22.35 0.97
CA ILE A 58 -7.40 21.99 1.94
C ILE A 58 -7.97 23.26 2.59
N GLU A 59 -7.12 24.22 2.95
CA GLU A 59 -7.56 25.54 3.45
C GLU A 59 -8.52 26.22 2.46
N ALA A 60 -8.15 26.26 1.17
CA ALA A 60 -9.01 26.83 0.15
C ALA A 60 -10.39 26.15 0.09
N LEU A 61 -10.45 24.81 0.21
CA LEU A 61 -11.70 24.07 0.29
C LEU A 61 -12.54 24.46 1.51
N VAL A 62 -11.96 24.51 2.70
CA VAL A 62 -12.71 24.78 3.93
C VAL A 62 -13.07 26.26 4.10
N ARG A 63 -12.44 27.14 3.35
CA ARG A 63 -12.81 28.56 3.26
C ARG A 63 -13.89 28.84 2.19
N SER A 64 -14.08 27.91 1.24
CA SER A 64 -15.07 28.06 0.16
C SER A 64 -16.51 27.84 0.65
N SER A 65 -17.48 28.13 -0.23
CA SER A 65 -18.90 27.82 -0.05
C SER A 65 -19.19 26.32 0.04
N ALA A 66 -18.32 25.46 -0.49
CA ALA A 66 -18.44 24.00 -0.40
C ALA A 66 -18.27 23.43 1.01
N ARG A 67 -17.75 24.18 1.97
CA ARG A 67 -17.45 23.73 3.32
C ARG A 67 -18.59 22.97 4.03
N PRO A 68 -19.86 23.45 4.04
CA PRO A 68 -20.95 22.72 4.68
C PRO A 68 -21.21 21.36 4.01
N ALA A 69 -21.19 21.30 2.69
CA ALA A 69 -21.38 20.06 1.92
C ALA A 69 -20.21 19.06 2.14
N LEU A 70 -19.00 19.55 2.45
CA LEU A 70 -17.87 18.72 2.89
C LEU A 70 -18.08 18.11 4.28
N GLY A 71 -19.05 18.59 5.06
CA GLY A 71 -19.24 18.20 6.45
C GLY A 71 -18.16 18.75 7.39
N VAL A 72 -17.56 19.91 7.03
CA VAL A 72 -16.55 20.60 7.84
C VAL A 72 -17.20 21.76 8.56
N SER A 73 -17.29 21.68 9.88
CA SER A 73 -18.07 22.65 10.70
C SER A 73 -17.40 24.01 10.89
N ARG A 74 -16.07 24.10 10.72
CA ARG A 74 -15.30 25.33 10.98
C ARG A 74 -14.34 25.67 9.85
N ARG A 75 -14.08 26.97 9.65
CA ARG A 75 -12.96 27.47 8.83
C ARG A 75 -11.68 27.41 9.64
N PHE A 76 -10.55 27.16 8.99
CA PHE A 76 -9.21 27.17 9.56
C PHE A 76 -8.17 27.43 8.47
N GLY A 77 -6.98 27.84 8.88
CA GLY A 77 -5.81 28.01 8.01
C GLY A 77 -4.96 26.75 7.92
N ASP A 78 -4.04 26.74 6.97
CA ASP A 78 -3.05 25.68 6.75
C ASP A 78 -2.11 25.48 7.95
N ASP A 79 -1.77 26.54 8.69
CA ASP A 79 -1.04 26.47 9.96
C ASP A 79 -1.69 25.54 10.98
N SER A 80 -3.05 25.52 11.00
CA SER A 80 -3.79 24.61 11.89
C SER A 80 -3.59 23.15 11.51
N LEU A 81 -3.46 22.85 10.21
CA LEU A 81 -3.17 21.49 9.71
C LEU A 81 -1.73 21.10 10.00
N SER A 82 -0.78 22.02 9.79
CA SER A 82 0.63 21.82 10.11
C SER A 82 0.79 21.48 11.61
N TYR A 83 0.29 22.36 12.48
CA TYR A 83 0.35 22.19 13.93
C TYR A 83 -0.34 20.90 14.42
N PHE A 84 -1.46 20.52 13.81
CA PHE A 84 -2.18 19.29 14.10
C PHE A 84 -1.38 18.04 13.69
N THR A 85 -0.88 17.99 12.45
CA THR A 85 -0.15 16.81 11.95
C THR A 85 1.19 16.61 12.64
N GLU A 86 1.84 17.65 13.13
CA GLU A 86 3.04 17.53 13.96
C GLU A 86 2.80 16.75 15.25
N ARG A 87 1.59 16.84 15.82
CA ARG A 87 1.23 16.35 17.16
C ARG A 87 0.23 15.21 17.17
N LEU A 88 -0.26 14.81 16.01
CA LEU A 88 -1.15 13.67 15.89
C LEU A 88 -0.37 12.36 16.12
N ASP A 89 -0.94 11.42 16.87
CA ASP A 89 -0.33 10.09 17.07
C ASP A 89 -0.47 9.22 15.82
N PRO A 90 0.63 8.90 15.11
CA PRO A 90 0.58 8.08 13.91
C PRO A 90 0.11 6.63 14.20
N THR A 91 0.26 6.15 15.44
CA THR A 91 -0.17 4.80 15.84
C THR A 91 -1.68 4.63 15.71
N ILE A 92 -2.44 5.68 16.05
CA ILE A 92 -3.90 5.67 15.95
C ILE A 92 -4.33 5.61 14.47
N THR A 93 -3.68 6.38 13.60
CA THR A 93 -3.94 6.35 12.15
C THR A 93 -3.60 4.97 11.54
N ARG A 94 -2.49 4.35 11.94
CA ARG A 94 -2.11 3.00 11.52
C ARG A 94 -3.15 1.95 11.94
N ARG A 95 -3.61 2.00 13.20
CA ARG A 95 -4.67 1.12 13.71
C ARG A 95 -5.99 1.32 12.96
N ALA A 96 -6.32 2.56 12.63
CA ALA A 96 -7.51 2.86 11.82
C ALA A 96 -7.41 2.23 10.43
N ALA A 97 -6.30 2.39 9.73
CA ALA A 97 -6.09 1.80 8.42
C ALA A 97 -6.17 0.25 8.45
N ALA A 98 -5.51 -0.39 9.43
CA ALA A 98 -5.63 -1.83 9.64
C ALA A 98 -7.07 -2.26 9.98
N THR A 99 -7.82 -1.44 10.73
CA THR A 99 -9.24 -1.70 11.03
C THR A 99 -10.09 -1.67 9.77
N ALA A 100 -9.88 -0.69 8.87
CA ALA A 100 -10.58 -0.62 7.59
C ALA A 100 -10.35 -1.90 6.76
N VAL A 101 -9.11 -2.38 6.70
CA VAL A 101 -8.73 -3.61 5.98
C VAL A 101 -9.34 -4.86 6.62
N ARG A 102 -9.32 -4.98 7.95
CA ARG A 102 -10.00 -6.09 8.67
C ARG A 102 -11.51 -6.08 8.43
N ARG A 103 -12.13 -4.91 8.42
CA ARG A 103 -13.57 -4.78 8.10
C ARG A 103 -13.85 -5.17 6.66
N ALA A 104 -12.97 -4.84 5.71
CA ALA A 104 -13.09 -5.27 4.33
C ALA A 104 -13.14 -6.81 4.22
N LYS A 105 -12.23 -7.53 4.92
CA LYS A 105 -12.25 -9.01 4.99
C LYS A 105 -13.56 -9.54 5.56
N ARG A 106 -14.03 -8.98 6.68
CA ARG A 106 -15.34 -9.36 7.29
C ARG A 106 -16.52 -9.09 6.36
N ASN A 107 -16.46 -8.00 5.60
CA ASN A 107 -17.48 -7.62 4.62
C ASN A 107 -17.34 -8.37 3.28
N LYS A 108 -16.56 -9.44 3.25
CA LYS A 108 -16.37 -10.35 2.11
C LYS A 108 -15.74 -9.69 0.87
N ALA A 109 -14.98 -8.61 1.06
CA ALA A 109 -14.27 -7.96 -0.06
C ALA A 109 -13.22 -8.88 -0.73
N PHE A 110 -12.77 -9.94 -0.03
CA PHE A 110 -11.74 -10.89 -0.47
C PHE A 110 -12.26 -12.31 -0.67
N GLN A 111 -13.60 -12.49 -0.78
CA GLN A 111 -14.22 -13.83 -0.83
C GLN A 111 -13.75 -14.71 -2.00
N ASN A 112 -13.26 -14.10 -3.08
CA ASN A 112 -12.79 -14.82 -4.27
C ASN A 112 -11.29 -15.17 -4.19
N ALA A 113 -10.57 -14.70 -3.17
CA ALA A 113 -9.16 -15.02 -2.98
C ALA A 113 -9.00 -16.29 -2.15
N ARG A 114 -8.29 -17.29 -2.71
CA ARG A 114 -7.91 -18.49 -1.95
C ARG A 114 -6.84 -18.18 -0.91
N PHE A 115 -5.90 -17.30 -1.26
CA PHE A 115 -4.82 -16.83 -0.41
C PHE A 115 -4.82 -15.31 -0.38
N ILE A 116 -4.64 -14.73 0.80
CA ILE A 116 -4.49 -13.28 0.99
C ILE A 116 -3.02 -12.99 1.26
N GLY A 117 -2.43 -12.13 0.46
CA GLY A 117 -1.04 -11.71 0.58
C GLY A 117 -0.85 -10.34 1.17
N LEU A 118 0.34 -10.11 1.69
CA LEU A 118 0.90 -8.81 2.01
C LEU A 118 2.04 -8.53 1.04
N ALA A 119 1.92 -7.55 0.17
CA ALA A 119 3.06 -7.07 -0.60
C ALA A 119 3.78 -5.97 0.19
N LEU A 120 5.10 -6.08 0.25
CA LEU A 120 5.96 -5.09 0.88
C LEU A 120 7.03 -4.67 -0.13
N ASP A 121 7.19 -3.37 -0.31
CA ASP A 121 8.14 -2.82 -1.27
C ASP A 121 8.54 -1.40 -0.86
N GLY A 122 9.71 -0.93 -1.34
CA GLY A 122 10.24 0.39 -1.08
C GLY A 122 9.98 1.38 -2.18
N THR A 123 9.88 2.66 -1.82
CA THR A 123 9.72 3.72 -2.81
C THR A 123 10.28 5.07 -2.33
N GLY A 124 10.63 5.92 -3.30
CA GLY A 124 10.90 7.35 -3.05
C GLY A 124 9.60 8.13 -2.87
N ALA A 125 9.62 9.08 -1.94
CA ALA A 125 8.47 9.90 -1.59
C ALA A 125 8.85 11.38 -1.41
N GLY A 126 9.06 12.07 -2.52
CA GLY A 126 9.43 13.48 -2.57
C GLY A 126 10.94 13.73 -2.60
N ARG A 127 11.29 14.85 -3.26
CA ARG A 127 12.67 15.32 -3.43
C ARG A 127 12.80 16.74 -2.89
N CYS A 128 13.98 17.08 -2.41
CA CYS A 128 14.34 18.44 -2.01
C CYS A 128 15.80 18.75 -2.36
N ARG A 129 16.11 20.02 -2.60
CA ARG A 129 17.47 20.46 -2.95
C ARG A 129 18.39 20.43 -1.74
N GLU A 130 17.84 20.70 -0.55
CA GLU A 130 18.57 20.82 0.70
C GLU A 130 18.07 19.80 1.73
N ARG A 131 18.93 19.46 2.68
CA ARG A 131 18.53 18.63 3.83
C ARG A 131 17.67 19.47 4.79
N ARG A 132 16.39 19.14 4.90
CA ARG A 132 15.40 19.85 5.74
C ARG A 132 14.88 19.08 6.93
N CYS A 133 15.11 17.76 6.97
CA CYS A 133 14.71 16.92 8.10
C CYS A 133 15.62 15.71 8.26
N ARG A 134 15.46 14.98 9.35
CA ARG A 134 16.24 13.75 9.64
C ARG A 134 15.97 12.60 8.67
N LEU A 135 14.85 12.61 7.96
CA LEU A 135 14.50 11.58 6.98
C LEU A 135 15.08 11.86 5.58
N CYS A 136 15.63 13.05 5.34
CA CYS A 136 16.25 13.40 4.06
C CYS A 136 17.51 12.55 3.83
N ARG A 137 17.46 11.65 2.85
CA ARG A 137 18.60 10.85 2.38
C ARG A 137 19.26 11.54 1.21
N PRO A 138 20.59 11.72 1.23
CA PRO A 138 21.31 12.26 0.08
C PRO A 138 21.22 11.29 -1.10
N PHE A 139 21.01 11.81 -2.30
CA PHE A 139 21.28 11.07 -3.52
C PHE A 139 22.42 11.73 -4.28
N ARG A 140 23.22 10.88 -4.93
CA ARG A 140 24.51 11.27 -5.49
C ARG A 140 24.49 11.04 -7.00
N ASN A 141 25.24 11.86 -7.72
CA ASN A 141 25.55 11.62 -9.12
C ASN A 141 26.60 10.50 -9.27
N PRO A 142 26.95 10.06 -10.48
CA PRO A 142 28.01 9.08 -10.71
C PRO A 142 29.35 9.48 -10.11
N GLU A 143 29.64 10.77 -10.00
CA GLU A 143 30.85 11.35 -9.41
C GLU A 143 30.81 11.36 -7.87
N LYS A 144 29.78 10.75 -7.26
CA LYS A 144 29.54 10.67 -5.80
C LYS A 144 29.24 11.99 -5.10
N GLU A 145 28.99 13.07 -5.81
CA GLU A 145 28.58 14.35 -5.24
C GLU A 145 27.10 14.32 -4.86
N VAL A 146 26.75 14.99 -3.77
CA VAL A 146 25.36 15.12 -3.34
C VAL A 146 24.64 16.13 -4.24
N VAL A 147 23.76 15.66 -5.09
CA VAL A 147 22.95 16.49 -6.01
C VAL A 147 21.55 16.80 -5.47
N GLY A 148 21.22 16.29 -4.32
CA GLY A 148 19.94 16.56 -3.66
C GLY A 148 19.62 15.54 -2.59
N TYR A 149 18.38 15.63 -2.09
CA TYR A 149 17.86 14.74 -1.04
C TYR A 149 16.52 14.20 -1.45
N ARG A 150 16.20 13.01 -0.93
CA ARG A 150 14.90 12.36 -1.12
C ARG A 150 14.42 11.70 0.17
N HIS A 151 13.13 11.61 0.34
CA HIS A 151 12.54 10.73 1.34
C HIS A 151 12.36 9.33 0.76
N GLN A 152 12.53 8.33 1.59
CA GLN A 152 12.30 6.92 1.24
C GLN A 152 11.47 6.26 2.33
N LEU A 153 10.62 5.34 1.92
CA LEU A 153 9.80 4.54 2.84
C LEU A 153 9.52 3.16 2.26
N ALA A 154 9.29 2.20 3.13
CA ALA A 154 8.63 0.95 2.79
C ALA A 154 7.11 1.12 2.96
N MET A 155 6.33 0.52 2.06
CA MET A 155 4.87 0.45 2.12
C MET A 155 4.43 -1.00 2.17
N ILE A 156 3.35 -1.27 2.89
CA ILE A 156 2.71 -2.57 2.91
C ILE A 156 1.27 -2.47 2.42
N SER A 157 0.85 -3.44 1.61
CA SER A 157 -0.47 -3.49 0.98
C SER A 157 -1.04 -4.91 1.05
N VAL A 158 -2.33 -5.05 1.28
CA VAL A 158 -3.01 -6.33 1.01
C VAL A 158 -3.07 -6.55 -0.49
N VAL A 159 -2.73 -7.74 -0.95
CA VAL A 159 -2.67 -8.15 -2.36
C VAL A 159 -3.19 -9.57 -2.57
N GLY A 160 -3.22 -10.03 -3.83
CA GLY A 160 -3.71 -11.36 -4.18
C GLY A 160 -5.23 -11.46 -4.26
N THR A 161 -5.91 -10.34 -4.05
CA THR A 161 -7.38 -10.24 -4.09
C THR A 161 -7.90 -9.56 -5.35
N GLY A 162 -7.00 -9.19 -6.27
CA GLY A 162 -7.28 -8.35 -7.44
C GLY A 162 -7.40 -6.85 -7.11
N LEU A 163 -7.25 -6.50 -5.82
CA LEU A 163 -7.36 -5.13 -5.31
C LEU A 163 -6.25 -4.88 -4.28
N ALA A 164 -5.27 -4.05 -4.62
CA ALA A 164 -4.25 -3.67 -3.64
C ALA A 164 -4.81 -2.66 -2.64
N LEU A 165 -4.66 -2.93 -1.35
CA LEU A 165 -5.11 -2.04 -0.27
C LEU A 165 -3.90 -1.62 0.58
N PRO A 166 -3.23 -0.49 0.25
CA PRO A 166 -2.13 0.03 1.06
C PRO A 166 -2.68 0.54 2.40
N PHE A 167 -2.04 0.17 3.51
CA PHE A 167 -2.57 0.52 4.83
C PHE A 167 -1.53 0.96 5.86
N ASP A 168 -0.23 0.73 5.61
CA ASP A 168 0.82 1.23 6.50
C ASP A 168 2.10 1.53 5.73
N VAL A 169 2.92 2.41 6.29
CA VAL A 169 4.21 2.82 5.74
C VAL A 169 5.25 2.96 6.85
N GLU A 170 6.51 2.73 6.50
CA GLU A 170 7.65 2.94 7.39
C GLU A 170 8.73 3.75 6.69
N PRO A 171 8.92 5.02 7.04
CA PRO A 171 10.01 5.83 6.49
C PRO A 171 11.34 5.39 7.09
N TYR A 172 12.41 5.48 6.28
CA TYR A 172 13.77 5.22 6.71
C TYR A 172 14.72 6.34 6.25
N GLY A 173 15.53 6.81 7.19
CA GLY A 173 16.48 7.90 7.01
C GLY A 173 17.91 7.42 6.74
N PRO A 174 18.89 8.36 6.74
CA PRO A 174 20.31 8.01 6.68
C PRO A 174 20.70 7.04 7.80
N GLY A 175 21.51 6.04 7.47
CA GLY A 175 21.95 5.01 8.41
C GLY A 175 20.96 3.86 8.62
N ASP A 176 19.77 3.93 8.06
CA ASP A 176 18.77 2.87 8.09
C ASP A 176 18.63 2.22 6.69
N SER A 177 18.08 1.00 6.62
CA SER A 177 17.92 0.26 5.38
C SER A 177 16.46 -0.04 5.08
N GLU A 178 16.18 -0.26 3.81
CA GLU A 178 14.85 -0.67 3.33
C GLU A 178 14.43 -2.00 3.96
N SER A 179 15.33 -2.97 4.02
CA SER A 179 15.09 -4.27 4.63
C SER A 179 14.74 -4.17 6.12
N ALA A 180 15.47 -3.34 6.88
CA ALA A 180 15.19 -3.13 8.31
C ALA A 180 13.84 -2.40 8.51
N ALA A 181 13.56 -1.40 7.70
CA ALA A 181 12.26 -0.71 7.70
C ALA A 181 11.12 -1.68 7.35
N GLY A 182 11.33 -2.54 6.35
CA GLY A 182 10.38 -3.58 5.97
C GLY A 182 10.07 -4.57 7.08
N GLN A 183 11.09 -5.02 7.82
CA GLN A 183 10.87 -5.92 8.97
C GLN A 183 10.05 -5.24 10.08
N ARG A 184 10.35 -3.98 10.42
CA ARG A 184 9.56 -3.21 11.39
C ARG A 184 8.11 -3.06 10.93
N LEU A 185 7.94 -2.74 9.66
CA LEU A 185 6.63 -2.57 9.04
C LEU A 185 5.83 -3.87 9.05
N LEU A 186 6.43 -5.00 8.66
CA LEU A 186 5.77 -6.31 8.62
C LEU A 186 5.29 -6.72 10.02
N ARG A 187 6.18 -6.66 11.04
CA ARG A 187 5.82 -7.01 12.43
C ARG A 187 4.65 -6.16 12.95
N ARG A 188 4.70 -4.85 12.71
CA ARG A 188 3.65 -3.92 13.13
C ARG A 188 2.34 -4.18 12.38
N ALA A 189 2.40 -4.38 11.08
CA ALA A 189 1.23 -4.65 10.24
C ALA A 189 0.51 -5.92 10.67
N VAL A 190 1.23 -7.02 10.85
CA VAL A 190 0.64 -8.29 11.33
C VAL A 190 0.10 -8.14 12.75
N GLY A 191 0.79 -7.41 13.63
CA GLY A 191 0.28 -7.11 14.97
C GLY A 191 -1.06 -6.35 14.97
N HIS A 192 -1.25 -5.42 14.02
CA HIS A 192 -2.50 -4.67 13.89
C HIS A 192 -3.60 -5.45 13.15
N LEU A 193 -3.25 -6.27 12.16
CA LEU A 193 -4.21 -7.09 11.40
C LEU A 193 -4.69 -8.30 12.21
N GLY A 194 -3.86 -8.81 13.08
CA GLY A 194 -4.03 -10.05 13.83
C GLY A 194 -3.46 -11.26 13.09
N PRO A 195 -3.15 -12.34 13.84
CA PRO A 195 -2.68 -13.59 13.27
C PRO A 195 -3.73 -14.18 12.32
N ARG A 196 -3.31 -14.91 11.30
CA ARG A 196 -4.17 -15.54 10.29
C ARG A 196 -4.98 -14.56 9.43
N PHE A 197 -4.61 -13.27 9.42
CA PHE A 197 -5.24 -12.34 8.48
C PHE A 197 -4.76 -12.60 7.05
N ALA A 198 -3.46 -12.76 6.87
CA ALA A 198 -2.80 -13.07 5.60
C ALA A 198 -2.12 -14.44 5.66
N ASP A 199 -1.94 -15.04 4.50
CA ASP A 199 -1.32 -16.36 4.34
C ASP A 199 0.15 -16.25 3.95
N TYR A 200 0.52 -15.17 3.24
CA TYR A 200 1.88 -14.98 2.73
C TYR A 200 2.29 -13.51 2.66
N VAL A 201 3.59 -13.30 2.59
CA VAL A 201 4.20 -12.03 2.20
C VAL A 201 4.94 -12.20 0.88
N VAL A 202 4.74 -11.24 -0.05
CA VAL A 202 5.43 -11.21 -1.33
C VAL A 202 6.31 -9.98 -1.43
N VAL A 203 7.59 -10.20 -1.79
CA VAL A 203 8.63 -9.16 -1.76
C VAL A 203 9.56 -9.26 -2.97
N ASP A 204 10.32 -8.20 -3.20
CA ASP A 204 11.39 -8.22 -4.20
C ASP A 204 12.69 -8.84 -3.63
N ALA A 205 13.75 -8.83 -4.46
CA ALA A 205 15.03 -9.43 -4.11
C ALA A 205 15.75 -8.73 -2.93
N GLU A 206 15.52 -7.44 -2.70
CA GLU A 206 16.17 -6.70 -1.60
C GLU A 206 15.78 -7.25 -0.23
N PHE A 207 14.56 -7.80 -0.12
CA PHE A 207 14.04 -8.43 1.10
C PHE A 207 14.34 -9.93 1.20
N ALA A 208 14.83 -10.58 0.15
CA ALA A 208 15.15 -12.01 0.14
C ALA A 208 16.45 -12.30 0.93
N ARG A 209 16.45 -11.96 2.21
CA ARG A 209 17.55 -12.13 3.16
C ARG A 209 17.05 -12.88 4.38
N ALA A 210 17.89 -13.78 4.95
CA ALA A 210 17.51 -14.64 6.06
C ALA A 210 16.82 -13.90 7.23
N PRO A 211 17.27 -12.73 7.71
CA PRO A 211 16.59 -12.03 8.81
C PRO A 211 15.16 -11.61 8.49
N PHE A 212 14.85 -11.26 7.23
CA PHE A 212 13.47 -10.95 6.81
C PHE A 212 12.64 -12.22 6.68
N LEU A 213 13.17 -13.28 6.08
CA LEU A 213 12.50 -14.56 5.90
C LEU A 213 12.14 -15.20 7.25
N HIS A 214 13.07 -15.19 8.21
CA HIS A 214 12.83 -15.63 9.58
C HIS A 214 11.77 -14.77 10.29
N ALA A 215 11.80 -13.45 10.10
CA ALA A 215 10.81 -12.57 10.68
C ALA A 215 9.39 -12.85 10.14
N ALA A 216 9.26 -13.19 8.85
CA ALA A 216 7.99 -13.58 8.25
C ALA A 216 7.50 -14.93 8.79
N GLY A 217 8.39 -15.94 8.86
CA GLY A 217 8.09 -17.26 9.44
C GLY A 217 7.63 -17.17 10.89
N ALA A 218 8.31 -16.36 11.73
CA ALA A 218 7.92 -16.10 13.11
C ALA A 218 6.52 -15.45 13.26
N LEU A 219 6.02 -14.83 12.18
CA LEU A 219 4.67 -14.28 12.11
C LEU A 219 3.67 -15.24 11.45
N SER A 220 4.07 -16.49 11.20
CA SER A 220 3.28 -17.53 10.51
C SER A 220 2.86 -17.13 9.11
N LEU A 221 3.70 -16.38 8.40
CA LEU A 221 3.52 -16.03 6.99
C LEU A 221 4.47 -16.85 6.13
N HIS A 222 3.97 -17.47 5.10
CA HIS A 222 4.81 -17.97 4.03
C HIS A 222 5.44 -16.82 3.25
N VAL A 223 6.60 -17.05 2.65
CA VAL A 223 7.31 -16.04 1.86
C VAL A 223 7.28 -16.41 0.38
N VAL A 224 7.05 -15.42 -0.47
CA VAL A 224 7.28 -15.47 -1.91
C VAL A 224 8.21 -14.33 -2.26
N ALA A 225 9.49 -14.61 -2.46
CA ALA A 225 10.50 -13.58 -2.68
C ALA A 225 11.16 -13.72 -4.05
N ARG A 226 11.44 -12.59 -4.70
CA ARG A 226 12.15 -12.57 -5.97
C ARG A 226 13.58 -13.09 -5.78
N LEU A 227 13.97 -14.12 -6.55
CA LEU A 227 15.34 -14.63 -6.58
C LEU A 227 16.10 -13.99 -7.76
N LYS A 228 17.28 -13.48 -7.48
CA LYS A 228 18.23 -12.89 -8.43
C LYS A 228 19.67 -13.24 -8.01
N ASP A 229 20.61 -12.60 -8.68
CA ASP A 229 22.07 -12.72 -8.48
C ASP A 229 22.60 -12.33 -7.09
N HIS A 230 21.79 -11.69 -6.26
CA HIS A 230 22.12 -11.40 -4.85
C HIS A 230 22.25 -12.66 -3.98
N LEU A 231 21.74 -13.81 -4.43
CA LEU A 231 21.90 -15.15 -3.87
C LEU A 231 22.54 -16.06 -4.96
N PRO A 232 23.82 -15.86 -5.29
CA PRO A 232 24.43 -16.42 -6.49
C PRO A 232 24.45 -17.94 -6.50
N GLU A 233 24.65 -18.61 -5.36
CA GLU A 233 24.69 -20.07 -5.27
C GLU A 233 23.31 -20.67 -5.58
N LEU A 234 22.26 -20.25 -4.90
CA LEU A 234 20.89 -20.70 -5.12
C LEU A 234 20.40 -20.34 -6.54
N PHE A 235 20.71 -19.12 -7.00
CA PHE A 235 20.31 -18.68 -8.33
C PHE A 235 21.00 -19.48 -9.43
N GLY A 236 22.33 -19.74 -9.28
CA GLY A 236 23.11 -20.57 -10.21
C GLY A 236 22.63 -22.03 -10.22
N ALA A 237 22.37 -22.62 -9.05
CA ALA A 237 21.84 -23.97 -8.94
C ALA A 237 20.46 -24.08 -9.63
N ALA A 238 19.57 -23.10 -9.43
CA ALA A 238 18.26 -23.07 -10.08
C ALA A 238 18.38 -22.92 -11.61
N GLN A 239 19.26 -22.06 -12.09
CA GLN A 239 19.51 -21.91 -13.53
C GLN A 239 20.04 -23.21 -14.15
N GLN A 240 20.99 -23.90 -13.49
CA GLN A 240 21.53 -25.16 -13.93
C GLN A 240 20.46 -26.27 -13.93
N ARG A 241 19.65 -26.37 -12.86
CA ARG A 241 18.58 -27.37 -12.70
C ARG A 241 17.54 -27.27 -13.80
N PHE A 242 17.15 -26.05 -14.19
CA PHE A 242 16.08 -25.85 -15.17
C PHE A 242 16.57 -25.74 -16.61
N ARG A 243 17.89 -25.65 -16.85
CA ARG A 243 18.48 -25.58 -18.20
C ARG A 243 18.19 -26.85 -19.01
N GLY A 244 17.56 -26.66 -20.17
CA GLY A 244 17.26 -27.77 -21.09
C GLY A 244 16.13 -28.69 -20.63
N GLN A 245 15.55 -28.45 -19.46
CA GLN A 245 14.41 -29.25 -18.99
C GLN A 245 13.10 -28.73 -19.61
N PRO A 246 12.15 -29.60 -19.95
CA PRO A 246 10.81 -29.16 -20.33
C PRO A 246 10.11 -28.47 -19.13
N PRO A 247 9.22 -27.50 -19.37
CA PRO A 247 8.46 -26.90 -18.32
C PRO A 247 7.53 -27.91 -17.64
N HIS A 248 7.43 -27.85 -16.32
CA HIS A 248 6.50 -28.67 -15.53
C HIS A 248 5.04 -28.36 -15.86
N GLN A 249 4.76 -27.10 -16.21
CA GLN A 249 3.42 -26.66 -16.54
C GLN A 249 3.44 -25.58 -17.61
N VAL A 250 2.52 -25.69 -18.58
CA VAL A 250 2.27 -24.68 -19.61
C VAL A 250 0.78 -24.32 -19.60
N PHE A 251 0.47 -23.04 -19.62
CA PHE A 251 -0.92 -22.56 -19.67
C PHE A 251 -1.00 -21.16 -20.30
N CYS A 252 -2.21 -20.75 -20.66
CA CYS A 252 -2.49 -19.39 -21.09
C CYS A 252 -3.07 -18.56 -19.95
N GLN A 253 -2.56 -17.32 -19.80
CA GLN A 253 -3.14 -16.30 -18.93
C GLN A 253 -3.57 -15.10 -19.78
N GLY A 254 -4.85 -15.01 -20.06
CA GLY A 254 -5.34 -14.09 -21.09
C GLY A 254 -4.76 -14.48 -22.45
N ARG A 255 -3.99 -13.57 -23.06
CA ARG A 255 -3.30 -13.81 -24.35
C ARG A 255 -1.85 -14.28 -24.20
N ASP A 256 -1.32 -14.30 -22.96
CA ASP A 256 0.06 -14.66 -22.69
C ASP A 256 0.21 -16.17 -22.51
N ARG A 257 1.24 -16.78 -23.11
CA ARG A 257 1.64 -18.15 -22.84
C ARG A 257 2.64 -18.18 -21.70
N VAL A 258 2.37 -18.95 -20.67
CA VAL A 258 3.21 -19.07 -19.47
C VAL A 258 3.75 -20.48 -19.36
N GLU A 259 5.06 -20.60 -19.20
CA GLU A 259 5.80 -21.82 -18.92
C GLU A 259 6.38 -21.75 -17.52
N ILE A 260 6.28 -22.82 -16.72
CA ILE A 260 6.76 -22.85 -15.34
C ILE A 260 7.65 -24.06 -15.11
N TRP A 261 8.78 -23.84 -14.46
CA TRP A 261 9.68 -24.84 -13.86
C TRP A 261 9.61 -24.69 -12.35
N ASP A 262 9.63 -25.78 -11.62
CA ASP A 262 9.38 -25.80 -10.17
C ASP A 262 10.15 -26.97 -9.55
N ALA A 263 10.91 -26.70 -8.49
CA ALA A 263 11.60 -27.70 -7.68
C ALA A 263 11.68 -27.22 -6.22
N ASP A 264 11.48 -28.12 -5.26
CA ASP A 264 11.35 -27.82 -3.83
C ASP A 264 12.47 -28.45 -2.96
N ASP A 265 13.53 -28.90 -3.60
CA ASP A 265 14.65 -29.64 -3.04
C ASP A 265 15.99 -28.88 -3.07
N PHE A 266 15.96 -27.54 -3.16
CA PHE A 266 17.20 -26.76 -3.11
C PHE A 266 17.70 -26.59 -1.67
N ASP A 267 19.02 -26.66 -1.50
CA ASP A 267 19.66 -26.37 -0.22
C ASP A 267 19.52 -24.88 0.15
N PRO A 268 19.17 -24.55 1.41
CA PRO A 268 19.21 -23.19 1.89
C PRO A 268 20.67 -22.70 2.02
N TRP A 269 20.89 -21.40 1.90
CA TRP A 269 22.22 -20.85 2.23
C TRP A 269 22.45 -20.81 3.75
N SER A 270 23.68 -20.76 4.15
CA SER A 270 24.17 -21.01 5.54
C SER A 270 23.48 -20.23 6.67
N THR A 271 22.87 -19.07 6.36
CA THR A 271 22.17 -18.24 7.36
C THR A 271 20.65 -18.42 7.34
N LEU A 272 20.11 -19.22 6.43
CA LEU A 272 18.67 -19.49 6.33
C LEU A 272 18.35 -20.81 7.03
N ASP A 273 17.60 -20.73 8.12
CA ASP A 273 17.16 -21.88 8.92
C ASP A 273 15.86 -22.49 8.35
N TRP A 274 15.93 -22.94 7.10
CA TRP A 274 14.88 -23.70 6.42
C TRP A 274 15.42 -25.09 6.08
N GLU A 275 14.55 -26.09 6.05
CA GLU A 275 14.94 -27.44 5.66
C GLU A 275 15.30 -27.49 4.17
N THR A 276 14.47 -26.92 3.32
CA THR A 276 14.69 -26.78 1.87
C THR A 276 14.14 -25.45 1.39
N VAL A 277 14.59 -25.05 0.20
CA VAL A 277 14.04 -23.88 -0.53
C VAL A 277 13.37 -24.37 -1.79
N ARG A 278 12.12 -23.98 -1.97
CA ARG A 278 11.44 -24.18 -3.25
C ARG A 278 11.71 -23.02 -4.18
N VAL A 279 12.13 -23.31 -5.40
CA VAL A 279 12.37 -22.31 -6.45
C VAL A 279 11.44 -22.54 -7.61
N VAL A 280 10.75 -21.49 -8.03
CA VAL A 280 9.93 -21.47 -9.24
C VAL A 280 10.51 -20.47 -10.22
N PHE A 281 10.75 -20.95 -11.44
CA PHE A 281 11.07 -20.12 -12.58
C PHE A 281 9.88 -20.09 -13.53
N TYR A 282 9.54 -18.92 -14.06
CA TYR A 282 8.56 -18.82 -15.12
C TYR A 282 9.09 -18.00 -16.29
N ARG A 283 8.60 -18.37 -17.49
CA ARG A 283 8.75 -17.63 -18.73
C ARG A 283 7.37 -17.28 -19.26
N GLN A 284 7.10 -16.00 -19.43
CA GLN A 284 5.83 -15.49 -19.95
C GLN A 284 6.06 -14.83 -21.30
N HIS A 285 5.48 -15.41 -22.34
CA HIS A 285 5.51 -14.91 -23.71
C HIS A 285 4.28 -14.04 -23.94
N LYS A 286 4.49 -12.75 -24.20
CA LYS A 286 3.44 -11.81 -24.53
C LYS A 286 3.13 -11.79 -26.02
N PRO A 287 1.92 -11.39 -26.44
CA PRO A 287 1.49 -11.40 -27.84
C PRO A 287 2.39 -10.59 -28.79
N HIS A 288 3.09 -9.57 -28.27
CA HIS A 288 3.97 -8.69 -29.05
C HIS A 288 5.44 -9.16 -29.06
N GLY A 289 5.73 -10.40 -28.69
CA GLY A 289 7.06 -10.98 -28.71
C GLY A 289 7.94 -10.67 -27.49
N GLU A 290 7.46 -9.86 -26.56
CA GLU A 290 8.15 -9.65 -25.28
C GLU A 290 8.13 -10.92 -24.44
N VAL A 291 9.29 -11.30 -23.89
CA VAL A 291 9.43 -12.43 -22.97
C VAL A 291 9.84 -11.92 -21.59
N VAL A 292 9.06 -12.27 -20.59
CA VAL A 292 9.34 -11.94 -19.18
C VAL A 292 9.74 -13.18 -18.43
N GLU A 293 10.94 -13.18 -17.85
CA GLU A 293 11.48 -14.28 -17.06
C GLU A 293 11.65 -13.87 -15.59
N ALA A 294 11.35 -14.81 -14.69
CA ALA A 294 11.46 -14.55 -13.28
C ALA A 294 11.65 -15.79 -12.43
N TYR A 295 12.65 -15.76 -11.55
CA TYR A 295 12.87 -16.74 -10.50
C TYR A 295 12.30 -16.24 -9.16
N TRP A 296 11.70 -17.14 -8.41
CA TRP A 296 11.10 -16.87 -7.10
C TRP A 296 11.46 -17.98 -6.14
N LEU A 297 11.80 -17.63 -4.92
CA LEU A 297 12.00 -18.57 -3.83
C LEU A 297 10.81 -18.51 -2.86
N THR A 298 10.52 -19.63 -2.19
CA THR A 298 9.43 -19.74 -1.25
C THR A 298 9.64 -20.93 -0.30
N ASP A 299 9.00 -20.84 0.88
CA ASP A 299 8.81 -21.93 1.83
C ASP A 299 7.46 -22.65 1.68
N PHE A 300 6.61 -22.24 0.71
CA PHE A 300 5.36 -22.95 0.45
C PHE A 300 5.62 -24.37 -0.04
N PRO A 301 5.15 -25.42 0.68
CA PRO A 301 5.28 -26.79 0.18
C PRO A 301 4.48 -27.02 -1.10
N ALA A 302 5.00 -27.83 -2.01
CA ALA A 302 4.35 -28.18 -3.27
C ALA A 302 2.98 -28.87 -3.07
N SER A 303 2.82 -29.56 -1.93
CA SER A 303 1.55 -30.20 -1.52
C SER A 303 0.42 -29.21 -1.22
N GLN A 304 0.75 -27.99 -0.76
CA GLN A 304 -0.25 -26.97 -0.41
C GLN A 304 -0.55 -26.01 -1.57
N VAL A 305 0.48 -25.66 -2.35
CA VAL A 305 0.38 -24.63 -3.39
C VAL A 305 0.99 -25.14 -4.68
N SER A 306 0.16 -25.30 -5.72
CA SER A 306 0.63 -25.70 -7.06
C SER A 306 1.49 -24.59 -7.70
N SER A 307 2.36 -24.97 -8.64
CA SER A 307 3.22 -24.05 -9.40
C SER A 307 2.43 -22.89 -10.05
N ARG A 308 1.25 -23.19 -10.60
CA ARG A 308 0.36 -22.19 -11.19
C ARG A 308 -0.19 -21.22 -10.14
N THR A 309 -0.51 -21.69 -8.94
CA THR A 309 -0.94 -20.83 -7.85
C THR A 309 0.22 -19.97 -7.38
N LEU A 310 1.41 -20.55 -7.21
CA LEU A 310 2.60 -19.81 -6.79
C LEU A 310 2.97 -18.71 -7.81
N PHE A 311 2.84 -18.97 -9.11
CA PHE A 311 2.97 -17.93 -10.14
C PHE A 311 2.02 -16.75 -9.89
N ARG A 312 0.75 -17.01 -9.53
CA ARG A 312 -0.22 -15.94 -9.23
C ARG A 312 0.16 -15.17 -7.95
N LEU A 313 0.63 -15.87 -6.91
CA LEU A 313 1.10 -15.23 -5.68
C LEU A 313 2.31 -14.34 -5.96
N ALA A 314 3.28 -14.83 -6.74
CA ALA A 314 4.42 -14.04 -7.18
C ALA A 314 4.01 -12.80 -8.00
N LYS A 315 3.04 -12.95 -8.90
CA LYS A 315 2.51 -11.82 -9.72
C LYS A 315 1.77 -10.79 -8.87
N SER A 316 1.22 -11.15 -7.71
CA SER A 316 0.53 -10.21 -6.84
C SER A 316 1.46 -9.10 -6.29
N ARG A 317 2.80 -9.27 -6.31
CA ARG A 317 3.74 -8.22 -5.97
C ARG A 317 3.55 -6.96 -6.81
N TRP A 318 3.25 -7.13 -8.11
CA TRP A 318 3.04 -5.96 -8.98
C TRP A 318 1.77 -5.15 -8.66
N GLU A 319 0.87 -5.72 -7.84
CA GLU A 319 -0.32 -4.96 -7.39
C GLU A 319 0.10 -3.75 -6.52
N ILE A 320 1.15 -3.86 -5.68
CA ILE A 320 1.62 -2.72 -4.89
C ILE A 320 2.29 -1.65 -5.76
N GLU A 321 3.06 -2.04 -6.79
CA GLU A 321 3.67 -1.07 -7.71
C GLU A 321 2.60 -0.36 -8.54
N ASN A 322 1.74 -1.13 -9.22
CA ASN A 322 0.77 -0.59 -10.18
C ASN A 322 -0.40 0.13 -9.51
N GLN A 323 -0.93 -0.42 -8.44
CA GLN A 323 -2.09 0.14 -7.74
C GLN A 323 -1.69 0.88 -6.46
N GLY A 324 -0.62 0.50 -5.77
CA GLY A 324 -0.11 1.20 -4.59
C GLY A 324 0.65 2.47 -4.98
N PHE A 325 1.87 2.32 -5.45
CA PHE A 325 2.77 3.45 -5.70
C PHE A 325 2.33 4.34 -6.86
N ASN A 326 1.97 3.76 -8.01
CA ASN A 326 1.57 4.55 -9.17
C ASN A 326 0.33 5.40 -8.87
N ASP A 327 -0.68 4.83 -8.22
CA ASP A 327 -1.87 5.60 -7.83
C ASP A 327 -1.53 6.65 -6.76
N ALA A 328 -0.71 6.31 -5.75
CA ALA A 328 -0.30 7.25 -4.71
C ALA A 328 0.45 8.46 -5.30
N LYS A 329 1.43 8.21 -6.19
CA LYS A 329 2.25 9.25 -6.81
C LYS A 329 1.47 10.10 -7.80
N ASN A 330 0.77 9.46 -8.72
CA ASN A 330 0.13 10.15 -9.85
C ASN A 330 -1.21 10.78 -9.47
N ARG A 331 -1.86 10.33 -8.40
CA ARG A 331 -3.24 10.73 -8.08
C ARG A 331 -3.42 11.33 -6.70
N TYR A 332 -2.52 11.08 -5.75
CA TYR A 332 -2.66 11.52 -4.36
C TYR A 332 -1.53 12.42 -3.86
N GLY A 333 -0.65 12.85 -4.77
CA GLY A 333 0.45 13.74 -4.40
C GLY A 333 1.43 13.14 -3.39
N PHE A 334 1.69 11.83 -3.48
CA PHE A 334 2.56 11.10 -2.56
C PHE A 334 3.98 11.66 -2.47
N GLU A 335 4.46 12.28 -3.54
CA GLU A 335 5.75 12.94 -3.61
C GLU A 335 5.70 14.42 -3.20
N HIS A 336 4.51 14.96 -2.90
CA HIS A 336 4.36 16.33 -2.43
C HIS A 336 4.67 16.43 -0.94
N VAL A 337 5.67 17.20 -0.61
CA VAL A 337 6.08 17.44 0.77
C VAL A 337 5.38 18.69 1.31
N CYS A 338 4.28 18.50 2.03
CA CYS A 338 3.52 19.62 2.62
C CYS A 338 4.32 20.31 3.73
N HIS A 339 5.06 19.56 4.53
CA HIS A 339 5.79 20.04 5.68
C HIS A 339 6.94 19.09 6.04
N HIS A 340 8.14 19.63 6.32
CA HIS A 340 9.34 18.81 6.57
C HIS A 340 9.46 18.24 7.99
N GLN A 341 8.48 18.47 8.86
CA GLN A 341 8.48 17.83 10.18
C GLN A 341 8.22 16.31 10.02
N PRO A 342 9.05 15.43 10.60
CA PRO A 342 8.98 13.99 10.34
C PRO A 342 7.63 13.34 10.63
N ASN A 343 6.92 13.79 11.69
CA ASN A 343 5.61 13.26 12.03
C ASN A 343 4.54 13.67 11.02
N SER A 344 4.58 14.93 10.55
CA SER A 344 3.67 15.42 9.50
C SER A 344 3.87 14.68 8.17
N LEU A 345 5.13 14.38 7.79
CA LEU A 345 5.45 13.56 6.63
C LEU A 345 4.85 12.17 6.74
N LEU A 346 5.13 11.49 7.86
CA LEU A 346 4.61 10.15 8.12
C LEU A 346 3.08 10.11 8.06
N LEU A 347 2.43 11.07 8.71
CA LEU A 347 0.97 11.17 8.69
C LEU A 347 0.41 11.46 7.31
N GLY A 348 1.07 12.31 6.52
CA GLY A 348 0.70 12.55 5.13
C GLY A 348 0.66 11.25 4.33
N TRP A 349 1.71 10.44 4.40
CA TRP A 349 1.77 9.14 3.69
C TRP A 349 0.76 8.12 4.24
N LEU A 350 0.54 8.06 5.56
CA LEU A 350 -0.48 7.19 6.16
C LEU A 350 -1.90 7.59 5.74
N LEU A 351 -2.20 8.89 5.68
CA LEU A 351 -3.50 9.39 5.23
C LEU A 351 -3.73 9.11 3.75
N ILE A 352 -2.69 9.18 2.92
CA ILE A 352 -2.77 8.78 1.51
C ILE A 352 -3.07 7.29 1.38
N ALA A 353 -2.35 6.43 2.11
CA ALA A 353 -2.60 4.99 2.11
C ALA A 353 -4.04 4.67 2.56
N LEU A 354 -4.51 5.32 3.62
CA LEU A 354 -5.89 5.18 4.11
C LEU A 354 -6.92 5.69 3.09
N ALA A 355 -6.67 6.84 2.45
CA ALA A 355 -7.57 7.39 1.42
C ALA A 355 -7.67 6.49 0.19
N LEU A 356 -6.54 5.93 -0.28
CA LEU A 356 -6.51 4.92 -1.35
C LEU A 356 -7.35 3.69 -1.00
N THR A 357 -7.19 3.18 0.21
CA THR A 357 -7.96 2.02 0.71
C THR A 357 -9.46 2.35 0.82
N ILE A 358 -9.83 3.50 1.35
CA ILE A 358 -11.22 3.96 1.42
C ILE A 358 -11.82 4.07 0.01
N GLU A 359 -11.11 4.71 -0.91
CA GLU A 359 -11.57 4.91 -2.29
C GLU A 359 -11.86 3.58 -2.98
N ARG A 360 -10.94 2.62 -2.90
CA ARG A 360 -11.09 1.30 -3.53
C ARG A 360 -12.23 0.49 -2.94
N LEU A 361 -12.32 0.46 -1.62
CA LEU A 361 -13.40 -0.26 -0.93
C LEU A 361 -14.77 0.38 -1.19
N TYR A 362 -14.83 1.72 -1.30
CA TYR A 362 -16.06 2.43 -1.67
C TYR A 362 -16.47 2.10 -3.11
N ARG A 363 -15.54 2.14 -4.06
CA ARG A 363 -15.80 1.77 -5.46
C ARG A 363 -16.27 0.32 -5.58
N LEU A 364 -15.58 -0.61 -4.93
CA LEU A 364 -15.95 -2.03 -4.93
C LEU A 364 -17.39 -2.23 -4.45
N ARG A 365 -17.78 -1.54 -3.39
CA ARG A 365 -19.09 -1.72 -2.76
C ARG A 365 -20.23 -1.03 -3.51
N TYR A 366 -20.02 0.17 -4.02
CA TYR A 366 -21.09 1.03 -4.53
C TYR A 366 -21.01 1.38 -6.00
N LEU A 367 -19.82 1.33 -6.59
CA LEU A 367 -19.62 1.76 -7.98
C LEU A 367 -19.31 0.57 -8.91
N HIS A 368 -18.83 -0.55 -8.38
CA HIS A 368 -18.58 -1.76 -9.15
C HIS A 368 -19.90 -2.52 -9.34
N ARG A 369 -20.30 -2.74 -10.59
CA ARG A 369 -21.50 -3.53 -10.94
C ARG A 369 -21.16 -4.54 -12.02
N GLY A 370 -21.42 -5.83 -11.73
CA GLY A 370 -21.20 -6.91 -12.67
C GLY A 370 -19.73 -7.20 -12.95
N THR A 371 -19.45 -7.70 -14.15
CA THR A 371 -18.10 -8.12 -14.58
C THR A 371 -17.23 -6.97 -15.08
N HIS A 372 -17.81 -5.79 -15.33
CA HIS A 372 -17.07 -4.61 -15.79
C HIS A 372 -16.90 -3.61 -14.65
N PRO A 373 -15.67 -3.12 -14.39
CA PRO A 373 -15.47 -1.98 -13.50
C PRO A 373 -16.15 -0.76 -14.13
N LEU A 374 -17.25 -0.30 -13.52
CA LEU A 374 -18.05 0.81 -14.06
C LEU A 374 -17.31 2.14 -14.04
N TYR A 375 -16.27 2.27 -13.22
CA TYR A 375 -15.60 3.53 -12.99
C TYR A 375 -14.12 3.33 -12.78
N GLU A 376 -13.34 4.16 -13.46
CA GLU A 376 -11.89 4.28 -13.23
C GLU A 376 -11.58 4.82 -11.84
N ALA A 377 -10.32 4.73 -11.44
CA ALA A 377 -9.84 5.18 -10.13
C ALA A 377 -10.09 6.67 -9.83
N ILE A 378 -10.37 7.50 -10.85
CA ILE A 378 -10.71 8.92 -10.66
C ILE A 378 -12.21 9.17 -10.42
N ALA A 379 -13.07 8.19 -10.70
CA ALA A 379 -14.52 8.40 -10.73
C ALA A 379 -15.09 8.83 -9.38
N LEU A 380 -14.62 8.29 -8.26
CA LEU A 380 -15.10 8.73 -6.95
C LEU A 380 -14.81 10.22 -6.73
N CYS A 381 -13.60 10.66 -7.05
CA CYS A 381 -13.20 12.07 -6.94
C CYS A 381 -14.10 12.97 -7.79
N GLN A 382 -14.33 12.61 -9.06
CA GLN A 382 -15.21 13.36 -9.97
C GLN A 382 -16.65 13.43 -9.45
N LEU A 383 -17.20 12.31 -8.98
CA LEU A 383 -18.57 12.28 -8.45
C LEU A 383 -18.70 13.09 -7.16
N LEU A 384 -17.67 13.10 -6.30
CA LEU A 384 -17.65 13.97 -5.12
C LEU A 384 -17.62 15.45 -5.53
N TRP A 385 -16.79 15.84 -6.50
CA TRP A 385 -16.77 17.22 -7.03
C TRP A 385 -18.12 17.63 -7.62
N LEU A 386 -18.73 16.78 -8.43
CA LEU A 386 -20.07 17.03 -8.97
C LEU A 386 -21.12 17.21 -7.88
N SER A 387 -21.01 16.47 -6.77
CA SER A 387 -21.93 16.61 -5.64
C SER A 387 -21.74 17.95 -4.89
N LEU A 388 -20.53 18.50 -4.89
CA LEU A 388 -20.23 19.80 -4.28
C LEU A 388 -20.67 21.00 -5.13
N SER A 389 -20.79 20.79 -6.45
CA SER A 389 -21.18 21.84 -7.40
C SER A 389 -22.71 21.97 -7.57
N ARG A 390 -23.50 21.03 -7.03
CA ARG A 390 -24.96 21.12 -7.04
C ARG A 390 -25.43 21.91 -5.81
N PRO A 391 -26.23 22.97 -5.97
CA PRO A 391 -26.90 23.56 -4.82
C PRO A 391 -27.76 22.49 -4.16
N ASP A 392 -27.86 22.52 -2.84
CA ASP A 392 -28.64 21.57 -2.02
C ASP A 392 -30.09 21.50 -2.57
N ALA A 393 -30.37 20.55 -3.43
CA ALA A 393 -31.72 20.11 -3.71
C ALA A 393 -32.02 19.03 -2.67
N ASP A 394 -32.74 19.47 -1.63
CA ASP A 394 -33.52 18.67 -0.69
C ASP A 394 -32.88 17.41 -0.12
N ASP A 395 -32.13 17.56 0.97
CA ASP A 395 -31.91 16.49 1.94
C ASP A 395 -32.89 16.65 3.15
N THR A 396 -34.15 17.00 2.82
CA THR A 396 -35.31 16.92 3.73
C THR A 396 -36.13 15.69 3.35
N SER A 397 -35.67 14.51 3.78
CA SER A 397 -36.49 13.32 4.00
C SER A 397 -35.69 12.27 4.75
#